data_0863ae71021253cc7cc845174fe51da9
#
_entry.id   0863ae71021253cc7cc845174fe51da9
#
_cell.length_a   1.000
_cell.length_b   1.000
_cell.length_c   1.000
_cell.angle_alpha   90.00
_cell.angle_beta   90.00
_cell.angle_gamma   90.00
#
_symmetry.space_group_name_H-M   'P 1'
#
loop_
_entity.id
_entity.type
_entity.pdbx_description
1 polymer ?
#
loop_
_entity_poly.entity_id
_entity_poly.type
_entity_poly.pdbx_seq_one_letter_code
_entity_poly.pdbx_strand_id
1 'polypeptide(L)'
;MEESKKKILVVDDTASIRTFIRLLLEKENYEVCEACDGEEGIKVYKESGDIDLIITDVYMPNKSGLELVVELKEVYEDLKIIVLSDGGKNNFSNELSVCEALGATYFIKKDLIMDELLNLVDEVFSE
;
A
#
# COMPACT_ATOMS: atom_id res chain seq x y z
N MET A 1 -13.46 -22.87 -14.07
CA MET A 1 -13.42 -21.41 -14.20
C MET A 1 -12.39 -20.84 -13.26
N GLU A 2 -11.52 -20.01 -13.79
CA GLU A 2 -10.46 -19.43 -12.97
C GLU A 2 -10.98 -18.30 -12.11
N GLU A 3 -10.48 -18.25 -10.91
CA GLU A 3 -10.77 -17.12 -10.03
C GLU A 3 -10.00 -15.91 -10.49
N SER A 4 -10.59 -14.75 -10.35
CA SER A 4 -9.90 -13.51 -10.63
C SER A 4 -8.79 -13.32 -9.61
N LYS A 5 -7.64 -12.86 -10.08
CA LYS A 5 -6.55 -12.52 -9.18
C LYS A 5 -6.90 -11.27 -8.39
N LYS A 6 -6.47 -11.23 -7.14
CA LYS A 6 -6.56 -10.00 -6.37
C LYS A 6 -5.57 -9.00 -6.95
N LYS A 7 -5.96 -7.74 -7.00
CA LYS A 7 -5.16 -6.69 -7.61
C LYS A 7 -4.66 -5.72 -6.55
N ILE A 8 -3.37 -5.49 -6.55
CA ILE A 8 -2.71 -4.67 -5.54
C ILE A 8 -2.01 -3.49 -6.21
N LEU A 9 -2.24 -2.29 -5.68
CA LEU A 9 -1.54 -1.09 -6.13
C LEU A 9 -0.40 -0.81 -5.17
N VAL A 10 0.81 -0.70 -5.69
CA VAL A 10 2.00 -0.39 -4.89
C VAL A 10 2.44 1.03 -5.20
N VAL A 11 2.48 1.87 -4.17
CA VAL A 11 2.82 3.29 -4.31
C VAL A 11 4.08 3.58 -3.50
N ASP A 12 5.16 3.91 -4.19
CA ASP A 12 6.44 4.22 -3.55
C ASP A 12 7.28 5.00 -4.56
N ASP A 13 7.97 6.04 -4.12
CA ASP A 13 8.78 6.86 -5.01
C ASP A 13 10.11 6.21 -5.39
N THR A 14 10.47 5.11 -4.72
CA THR A 14 11.71 4.38 -5.02
C THR A 14 11.41 3.21 -5.94
N ALA A 15 11.88 3.29 -7.18
CA ALA A 15 11.59 2.28 -8.20
C ALA A 15 12.05 0.89 -7.78
N SER A 16 13.20 0.77 -7.12
CA SER A 16 13.70 -0.53 -6.70
C SER A 16 12.80 -1.18 -5.65
N ILE A 17 12.24 -0.38 -4.76
CA ILE A 17 11.31 -0.90 -3.75
C ILE A 17 10.03 -1.39 -4.44
N ARG A 18 9.49 -0.59 -5.36
CA ARG A 18 8.29 -1.01 -6.10
C ARG A 18 8.51 -2.32 -6.84
N THR A 19 9.65 -2.42 -7.54
CA THR A 19 9.98 -3.63 -8.28
C THR A 19 10.10 -4.83 -7.35
N PHE A 20 10.77 -4.66 -6.23
CA PHE A 20 10.94 -5.74 -5.26
C PHE A 20 9.60 -6.25 -4.76
N ILE A 21 8.74 -5.32 -4.34
CA ILE A 21 7.41 -5.69 -3.84
C ILE A 21 6.58 -6.35 -4.95
N ARG A 22 6.63 -5.78 -6.15
CA ARG A 22 5.88 -6.36 -7.27
C ARG A 22 6.30 -7.82 -7.53
N LEU A 23 7.61 -8.07 -7.55
CA LEU A 23 8.09 -9.42 -7.82
C LEU A 23 7.67 -10.40 -6.72
N LEU A 24 7.71 -9.96 -5.47
CA LEU A 24 7.24 -10.81 -4.36
C LEU A 24 5.77 -11.17 -4.54
N LEU A 25 4.95 -10.18 -4.87
CA LEU A 25 3.51 -10.39 -4.96
C LEU A 25 3.12 -11.19 -6.20
N GLU A 26 3.75 -10.93 -7.33
CA GLU A 26 3.45 -11.67 -8.56
C GLU A 26 3.80 -13.13 -8.43
N LYS A 27 4.82 -13.43 -7.66
CA LYS A 27 5.22 -14.80 -7.38
C LYS A 27 4.12 -15.57 -6.66
N GLU A 28 3.31 -14.86 -5.89
CA GLU A 28 2.19 -15.44 -5.16
C GLU A 28 0.87 -15.28 -5.90
N ASN A 29 0.96 -15.01 -7.18
CA ASN A 29 -0.21 -14.95 -8.08
C ASN A 29 -1.13 -13.75 -7.85
N TYR A 30 -0.60 -12.66 -7.29
CA TYR A 30 -1.34 -11.40 -7.24
C TYR A 30 -1.04 -10.58 -8.48
N GLU A 31 -2.00 -9.77 -8.89
CA GLU A 31 -1.80 -8.83 -9.98
C GLU A 31 -1.37 -7.49 -9.37
N VAL A 32 -0.37 -6.83 -9.96
CA VAL A 32 0.21 -5.63 -9.36
C VAL A 32 0.23 -4.48 -10.34
N CYS A 33 -0.19 -3.30 -9.89
CA CYS A 33 0.07 -2.06 -10.61
C CYS A 33 0.88 -1.14 -9.71
N GLU A 34 1.53 -0.15 -10.29
CA GLU A 34 2.49 0.68 -9.59
C GLU A 34 2.20 2.17 -9.78
N ALA A 35 2.60 2.96 -8.79
CA ALA A 35 2.57 4.40 -8.88
C ALA A 35 3.77 4.96 -8.12
N CYS A 36 4.29 6.10 -8.55
CA CYS A 36 5.51 6.66 -7.97
C CYS A 36 5.26 7.69 -6.88
N ASP A 37 4.04 8.13 -6.70
CA ASP A 37 3.69 9.05 -5.61
C ASP A 37 2.19 8.98 -5.34
N GLY A 38 1.75 9.74 -4.35
CA GLY A 38 0.34 9.70 -3.95
C GLY A 38 -0.60 10.21 -5.02
N GLU A 39 -0.18 11.21 -5.78
CA GLU A 39 -1.02 11.76 -6.84
C GLU A 39 -1.26 10.73 -7.94
N GLU A 40 -0.19 10.09 -8.40
CA GLU A 40 -0.31 9.02 -9.40
C GLU A 40 -1.09 7.85 -8.82
N GLY A 41 -0.86 7.53 -7.54
CA GLY A 41 -1.56 6.45 -6.88
C GLY A 41 -3.07 6.63 -6.90
N ILE A 42 -3.53 7.83 -6.58
CA ILE A 42 -4.96 8.13 -6.61
C ILE A 42 -5.50 8.00 -8.03
N LYS A 43 -4.77 8.52 -9.00
CA LYS A 43 -5.18 8.44 -10.40
C LYS A 43 -5.29 6.97 -10.85
N VAL A 44 -4.29 6.18 -10.58
CA VAL A 44 -4.30 4.75 -10.95
C VAL A 44 -5.45 4.04 -10.27
N TYR A 45 -5.68 4.31 -8.99
CA TYR A 45 -6.76 3.68 -8.26
C TYR A 45 -8.11 3.95 -8.91
N LYS A 46 -8.36 5.22 -9.23
CA LYS A 46 -9.66 5.60 -9.81
C LYS A 46 -9.84 5.06 -11.23
N GLU A 47 -8.77 5.09 -12.02
CA GLU A 47 -8.85 4.63 -13.41
C GLU A 47 -8.98 3.11 -13.51
N SER A 48 -8.35 2.39 -12.61
CA SER A 48 -8.36 0.93 -12.63
C SER A 48 -9.72 0.36 -12.24
N GLY A 49 -10.30 0.90 -11.19
CA GLY A 49 -11.63 0.53 -10.73
C GLY A 49 -11.77 -0.80 -10.03
N ASP A 50 -10.72 -1.60 -9.95
CA ASP A 50 -10.79 -2.95 -9.41
C ASP A 50 -9.63 -3.29 -8.47
N ILE A 51 -9.02 -2.29 -7.86
CA ILE A 51 -7.92 -2.53 -6.93
C ILE A 51 -8.47 -2.98 -5.58
N ASP A 52 -7.92 -4.08 -5.07
CA ASP A 52 -8.37 -4.71 -3.83
C ASP A 52 -7.58 -4.27 -2.61
N LEU A 53 -6.36 -3.79 -2.80
CA LEU A 53 -5.47 -3.42 -1.71
C LEU A 53 -4.47 -2.40 -2.20
N ILE A 54 -4.17 -1.40 -1.37
CA ILE A 54 -3.10 -0.44 -1.64
C ILE A 54 -1.97 -0.67 -0.65
N ILE A 55 -0.74 -0.72 -1.15
CA ILE A 55 0.45 -0.73 -0.32
C ILE A 55 1.17 0.57 -0.63
N THR A 56 1.32 1.45 0.34
CA THR A 56 1.89 2.77 0.10
C THR A 56 2.95 3.16 1.11
N ASP A 57 3.98 3.83 0.61
CA ASP A 57 4.95 4.52 1.45
C ASP A 57 4.28 5.74 2.08
N VAL A 58 4.83 6.24 3.17
CA VAL A 58 4.32 7.43 3.84
C VAL A 58 4.82 8.71 3.18
N TYR A 59 6.13 8.82 3.03
CA TYR A 59 6.74 10.05 2.53
C TYR A 59 7.12 9.94 1.06
N MET A 60 6.49 10.77 0.25
CA MET A 60 6.73 10.78 -1.19
C MET A 60 6.58 12.21 -1.68
N PRO A 61 7.24 12.58 -2.80
CA PRO A 61 7.02 13.91 -3.37
C PRO A 61 5.61 14.06 -3.91
N ASN A 62 5.21 15.29 -4.14
CA ASN A 62 3.91 15.68 -4.66
C ASN A 62 2.78 15.42 -3.68
N LYS A 63 2.40 14.17 -3.47
CA LYS A 63 1.35 13.83 -2.53
C LYS A 63 1.81 12.64 -1.71
N SER A 64 1.77 12.76 -0.40
CA SER A 64 2.23 11.72 0.51
C SER A 64 1.26 10.55 0.59
N GLY A 65 1.74 9.46 1.21
CA GLY A 65 0.87 8.33 1.48
C GLY A 65 -0.27 8.68 2.43
N LEU A 66 0.00 9.57 3.39
CA LEU A 66 -1.05 10.01 4.31
C LEU A 66 -2.15 10.76 3.57
N GLU A 67 -1.77 11.65 2.66
CA GLU A 67 -2.75 12.37 1.85
C GLU A 67 -3.56 11.42 0.98
N LEU A 68 -2.90 10.41 0.42
CA LEU A 68 -3.57 9.40 -0.38
C LEU A 68 -4.61 8.66 0.46
N VAL A 69 -4.24 8.24 1.67
CA VAL A 69 -5.15 7.53 2.57
C VAL A 69 -6.36 8.39 2.88
N VAL A 70 -6.14 9.65 3.26
CA VAL A 70 -7.23 10.55 3.59
C VAL A 70 -8.19 10.69 2.41
N GLU A 71 -7.64 10.99 1.25
CA GLU A 71 -8.48 11.27 0.08
C GLU A 71 -9.28 10.05 -0.35
N LEU A 72 -8.65 8.88 -0.39
CA LEU A 72 -9.35 7.70 -0.86
C LEU A 72 -10.31 7.13 0.16
N LYS A 73 -9.98 7.19 1.45
CA LYS A 73 -10.88 6.65 2.48
C LYS A 73 -12.14 7.49 2.65
N GLU A 74 -12.10 8.76 2.28
CA GLU A 74 -13.31 9.58 2.30
C GLU A 74 -14.38 9.08 1.34
N VAL A 75 -13.95 8.47 0.24
CA VAL A 75 -14.84 7.99 -0.80
C VAL A 75 -15.03 6.47 -0.72
N TYR A 76 -13.97 5.75 -0.40
CA TYR A 76 -13.95 4.29 -0.38
C TYR A 76 -13.61 3.81 1.02
N GLU A 77 -14.56 3.93 1.94
CA GLU A 77 -14.27 3.69 3.36
C GLU A 77 -13.88 2.26 3.70
N ASP A 78 -14.25 1.30 2.86
CA ASP A 78 -13.87 -0.10 3.09
C ASP A 78 -12.55 -0.49 2.44
N LEU A 79 -11.89 0.46 1.80
CA LEU A 79 -10.62 0.20 1.13
C LEU A 79 -9.56 -0.28 2.12
N LYS A 80 -8.86 -1.35 1.75
CA LYS A 80 -7.78 -1.90 2.60
C LYS A 80 -6.45 -1.29 2.19
N ILE A 81 -5.69 -0.86 3.19
CA ILE A 81 -4.41 -0.17 2.95
C ILE A 81 -3.34 -0.68 3.90
N ILE A 82 -2.18 -1.02 3.35
CA ILE A 82 -0.98 -1.31 4.13
C ILE A 82 -0.04 -0.14 3.94
N VAL A 83 0.44 0.43 5.04
CA VAL A 83 1.37 1.54 5.01
C VAL A 83 2.78 1.04 5.29
N LEU A 84 3.73 1.42 4.43
CA LEU A 84 5.14 1.10 4.61
C LEU A 84 5.82 2.27 5.30
N SER A 85 6.53 1.99 6.37
CA SER A 85 7.23 3.02 7.13
C SER A 85 8.72 2.73 7.13
N ASP A 86 9.53 3.76 7.06
CA ASP A 86 10.98 3.60 7.21
C ASP A 86 11.35 3.12 8.60
N GLY A 87 10.40 3.12 9.53
CA GLY A 87 10.70 2.85 10.91
C GLY A 87 11.56 3.97 11.46
N GLY A 88 11.38 5.15 10.91
CA GLY A 88 12.23 6.29 11.17
C GLY A 88 12.51 6.48 12.63
N LYS A 89 13.74 6.81 12.92
CA LYS A 89 14.25 6.89 14.26
C LYS A 89 13.39 7.74 15.17
N ASN A 90 12.73 8.74 14.60
CA ASN A 90 12.08 9.75 15.40
C ASN A 90 10.56 9.76 15.29
N ASN A 91 9.99 9.13 14.27
CA ASN A 91 8.60 9.39 13.96
C ASN A 91 7.72 8.17 13.69
N PHE A 92 8.28 6.96 13.84
CA PHE A 92 7.49 5.77 13.51
C PHE A 92 6.17 5.71 14.31
N SER A 93 6.25 5.97 15.61
CA SER A 93 5.04 5.94 16.45
C SER A 93 4.04 7.01 16.06
N ASN A 94 4.53 8.19 15.69
CA ASN A 94 3.65 9.27 15.25
C ASN A 94 2.98 8.96 13.92
N GLU A 95 3.78 8.43 12.98
CA GLU A 95 3.24 8.02 11.69
C GLU A 95 2.17 6.96 11.87
N LEU A 96 2.45 5.96 12.70
CA LEU A 96 1.53 4.90 12.97
C LEU A 96 0.21 5.42 13.54
N SER A 97 0.31 6.30 14.53
CA SER A 97 -0.89 6.87 15.17
C SER A 97 -1.71 7.67 14.18
N VAL A 98 -1.05 8.48 13.34
CA VAL A 98 -1.76 9.28 12.36
C VAL A 98 -2.45 8.39 11.33
N CYS A 99 -1.73 7.37 10.84
CA CYS A 99 -2.31 6.46 9.85
C CYS A 99 -3.49 5.69 10.41
N GLU A 100 -3.41 5.25 11.66
CA GLU A 100 -4.54 4.59 12.31
C GLU A 100 -5.75 5.51 12.41
N ALA A 101 -5.50 6.75 12.79
CA ALA A 101 -6.56 7.73 12.90
C ALA A 101 -7.21 8.01 11.54
N LEU A 102 -6.44 7.87 10.46
CA LEU A 102 -6.94 8.10 9.11
C LEU A 102 -7.55 6.86 8.47
N GLY A 103 -7.50 5.72 9.15
CA GLY A 103 -8.16 4.52 8.68
C GLY A 103 -7.31 3.55 7.88
N ALA A 104 -5.98 3.68 7.93
CA ALA A 104 -5.12 2.68 7.30
C ALA A 104 -5.28 1.35 8.04
N THR A 105 -5.28 0.27 7.30
CA THR A 105 -5.60 -1.04 7.86
C THR A 105 -4.44 -1.69 8.59
N TYR A 106 -3.25 -1.61 8.01
CA TYR A 106 -2.07 -2.32 8.51
C TYR A 106 -0.81 -1.50 8.28
N PHE A 107 0.23 -1.85 9.01
CA PHE A 107 1.51 -1.14 8.96
C PHE A 107 2.65 -2.15 8.93
N ILE A 108 3.71 -1.82 8.18
CA ILE A 108 4.88 -2.67 8.13
C ILE A 108 6.12 -1.79 7.93
N LYS A 109 7.20 -2.11 8.61
CA LYS A 109 8.45 -1.41 8.40
C LYS A 109 9.09 -1.87 7.11
N LYS A 110 9.71 -0.96 6.38
CA LYS A 110 10.32 -1.29 5.08
C LYS A 110 11.39 -2.37 5.18
N ASP A 111 12.14 -2.41 6.27
CA ASP A 111 13.17 -3.43 6.45
C ASP A 111 12.60 -4.81 6.73
N LEU A 112 11.31 -4.92 6.97
CA LEU A 112 10.64 -6.19 7.23
C LEU A 112 9.82 -6.71 6.04
N ILE A 113 9.88 -6.02 4.91
CA ILE A 113 9.07 -6.40 3.75
C ILE A 113 9.30 -7.86 3.34
N MET A 114 10.56 -8.27 3.23
CA MET A 114 10.88 -9.62 2.80
C MET A 114 10.30 -10.67 3.75
N ASP A 115 10.34 -10.40 5.04
CA ASP A 115 9.95 -11.40 6.04
C ASP A 115 8.45 -11.40 6.33
N GLU A 116 7.78 -10.27 6.20
CA GLU A 116 6.42 -10.13 6.72
C GLU A 116 5.35 -9.74 5.71
N LEU A 117 5.74 -9.16 4.58
CA LEU A 117 4.74 -8.60 3.67
C LEU A 117 3.75 -9.64 3.13
N LEU A 118 4.25 -10.78 2.65
CA LEU A 118 3.37 -11.78 2.06
C LEU A 118 2.38 -12.34 3.07
N ASN A 119 2.84 -12.58 4.29
CA ASN A 119 1.95 -13.07 5.34
C ASN A 119 0.88 -12.02 5.66
N LEU A 120 1.27 -10.76 5.71
CA LEU A 120 0.33 -9.70 5.99
C LEU A 120 -0.71 -9.54 4.88
N VAL A 121 -0.28 -9.62 3.63
CA VAL A 121 -1.19 -9.54 2.49
C VAL A 121 -2.19 -10.69 2.53
N ASP A 122 -1.70 -11.90 2.80
CA ASP A 122 -2.58 -13.06 2.89
C ASP A 122 -3.58 -12.90 4.03
N GLU A 123 -3.15 -12.35 5.16
CA GLU A 123 -4.02 -12.10 6.29
C GLU A 123 -5.10 -11.07 5.93
N VAL A 124 -4.74 -10.00 5.25
CA VAL A 124 -5.69 -8.97 4.83
C VAL A 124 -6.78 -9.58 3.96
N PHE A 125 -6.39 -10.43 3.02
CA PHE A 125 -7.36 -11.03 2.11
C PHE A 125 -8.16 -12.19 2.72
N SER A 126 -7.76 -12.66 3.89
CA SER A 126 -8.48 -13.72 4.60
C SER A 126 -9.61 -13.20 5.49
N GLU A 127 -9.65 -11.89 5.69
CA GLU A 127 -10.67 -11.29 6.56
C GLU A 127 -12.04 -11.23 5.94
#